data_c2969da293c3ae119ca2d3be22e27d36
#
_entry.id   c2969da293c3ae119ca2d3be22e27d36
#
_cell.length_a   1.000
_cell.length_b   1.000
_cell.length_c   1.000
_cell.angle_alpha   90.00
_cell.angle_beta   90.00
_cell.angle_gamma   90.00
#
_symmetry.space_group_name_H-M   'P 1'
#
loop_
_entity.id
_entity.type
_entity.pdbx_description
1 polymer ?
#
loop_
_entity_poly.entity_id
_entity_poly.type
_entity_poly.pdbx_seq_one_letter_code
_entity_poly.pdbx_strand_id
1 'polypeptide(L)'
;IDTLKSVDLVLSTNEVPLVVGESGIGKTALAKKLAKENNWSLVVIDGNLLKEGEIGGLPTIESYTITNSNGEKIEKKITVYAVHNKLREIDEEIAKGKSVLLFIDEINRCEHTVQQELMNLILNREINGYKLHDDVKILAAMNPSSKYGSDFDYQVVDMDAAQENRFVWLNMEPDYNQWLNWAMDSGIEQKVIEFISTFPEYLHRINEDDVRATPRSYERVSKSYKVYKEQKDSIPRNVFLNVIKGNVGKVIAEEFISFVESDCS
;
A
#
# COMPACT_ATOMS: atom_id res chain seq x y z
N ILE A 1 -4.64 -8.81 -13.55
CA ILE A 1 -3.71 -9.41 -14.52
C ILE A 1 -3.02 -8.31 -15.34
N ASP A 2 -3.78 -7.39 -15.86
CA ASP A 2 -3.24 -6.31 -16.68
C ASP A 2 -2.34 -5.37 -15.88
N THR A 3 -2.69 -5.09 -14.62
CA THR A 3 -1.86 -4.26 -13.74
C THR A 3 -0.52 -4.93 -13.46
N LEU A 4 -0.52 -6.24 -13.19
CA LEU A 4 0.71 -6.99 -12.96
C LEU A 4 1.66 -6.92 -14.16
N LYS A 5 1.12 -7.14 -15.36
CA LYS A 5 1.90 -7.06 -16.60
C LYS A 5 2.40 -5.65 -16.88
N SER A 6 1.58 -4.64 -16.60
CA SER A 6 1.97 -3.24 -16.75
C SER A 6 3.11 -2.87 -15.81
N VAL A 7 3.02 -3.26 -14.55
CA VAL A 7 4.08 -3.05 -13.56
C VAL A 7 5.37 -3.73 -13.99
N ASP A 8 5.28 -4.99 -14.42
CA ASP A 8 6.44 -5.76 -14.85
C ASP A 8 7.12 -5.11 -16.06
N LEU A 9 6.34 -4.63 -17.02
CA LEU A 9 6.87 -3.93 -18.18
C LEU A 9 7.61 -2.63 -17.77
N VAL A 10 7.01 -1.84 -16.89
CA VAL A 10 7.63 -0.60 -16.40
C VAL A 10 8.95 -0.91 -15.69
N LEU A 11 8.97 -1.90 -14.82
CA LEU A 11 10.19 -2.30 -14.10
C LEU A 11 11.28 -2.78 -15.07
N SER A 12 10.90 -3.42 -16.18
CA SER A 12 11.85 -3.87 -17.20
C SER A 12 12.58 -2.74 -17.90
N THR A 13 11.99 -1.54 -17.90
CA THR A 13 12.59 -0.34 -18.49
C THR A 13 13.40 0.47 -17.49
N ASN A 14 13.59 -0.04 -16.28
CA ASN A 14 14.25 0.64 -15.16
C ASN A 14 13.55 1.93 -14.71
N GLU A 15 12.25 2.03 -14.99
CA GLU A 15 11.40 3.10 -14.49
C GLU A 15 10.70 2.67 -13.20
N VAL A 16 10.14 3.63 -12.48
CA VAL A 16 9.42 3.38 -11.22
C VAL A 16 7.91 3.46 -11.47
N PRO A 17 7.20 2.34 -11.37
CA PRO A 17 5.74 2.38 -11.44
C PRO A 17 5.18 2.91 -10.12
N LEU A 18 4.16 3.76 -10.22
CA LEU A 18 3.37 4.23 -9.09
C LEU A 18 1.95 3.69 -9.25
N VAL A 19 1.62 2.69 -8.45
CA VAL A 19 0.29 2.08 -8.50
C VAL A 19 -0.65 2.88 -7.61
N VAL A 20 -1.72 3.37 -8.21
CA VAL A 20 -2.74 4.16 -7.53
C VAL A 20 -4.00 3.31 -7.41
N GLY A 21 -4.42 3.05 -6.20
CA GLY A 21 -5.61 2.23 -5.96
C GLY A 21 -6.10 2.34 -4.53
N GLU A 22 -7.39 2.13 -4.34
CA GLU A 22 -8.02 2.20 -3.04
C GLU A 22 -7.46 1.16 -2.09
N SER A 23 -7.54 1.45 -0.79
CA SER A 23 -7.14 0.52 0.27
C SER A 23 -7.92 -0.80 0.14
N GLY A 24 -7.22 -1.91 0.29
CA GLY A 24 -7.83 -3.24 0.19
C GLY A 24 -8.07 -3.75 -1.23
N ILE A 25 -7.52 -3.08 -2.25
CA ILE A 25 -7.67 -3.48 -3.65
C ILE A 25 -6.68 -4.56 -4.09
N GLY A 26 -5.65 -4.83 -3.26
CA GLY A 26 -4.67 -5.88 -3.55
C GLY A 26 -3.29 -5.40 -3.99
N LYS A 27 -2.91 -4.16 -3.65
CA LYS A 27 -1.59 -3.63 -4.00
C LYS A 27 -0.44 -4.44 -3.39
N THR A 28 -0.57 -4.83 -2.13
CA THR A 28 0.43 -5.68 -1.46
C THR A 28 0.48 -7.07 -2.08
N ALA A 29 -0.67 -7.64 -2.41
CA ALA A 29 -0.75 -8.93 -3.10
C ALA A 29 -0.08 -8.89 -4.47
N LEU A 30 -0.24 -7.77 -5.18
CA LEU A 30 0.43 -7.54 -6.47
C LEU A 30 1.96 -7.57 -6.31
N ALA A 31 2.48 -6.87 -5.31
CA ALA A 31 3.92 -6.84 -5.03
C ALA A 31 4.46 -8.23 -4.68
N LYS A 32 3.74 -8.98 -3.84
CA LYS A 32 4.12 -10.35 -3.47
C LYS A 32 4.15 -11.28 -4.68
N LYS A 33 3.14 -11.20 -5.53
CA LYS A 33 3.04 -12.03 -6.73
C LYS A 33 4.15 -11.70 -7.72
N LEU A 34 4.42 -10.42 -7.92
CA LEU A 34 5.47 -9.95 -8.82
C LEU A 34 6.85 -10.44 -8.36
N ALA A 35 7.15 -10.31 -7.07
CA ALA A 35 8.40 -10.79 -6.50
C ALA A 35 8.54 -12.29 -6.65
N LYS A 36 7.48 -13.05 -6.39
CA LYS A 36 7.49 -14.51 -6.51
C LYS A 36 7.74 -14.96 -7.95
N GLU A 37 7.05 -14.37 -8.92
CA GLU A 37 7.18 -14.73 -10.33
C GLU A 37 8.57 -14.43 -10.88
N ASN A 38 9.23 -13.40 -10.39
CA ASN A 38 10.56 -13.00 -10.84
C ASN A 38 11.68 -13.53 -9.95
N ASN A 39 11.36 -14.27 -8.91
CA ASN A 39 12.30 -14.78 -7.92
C ASN A 39 13.11 -13.66 -7.23
N TRP A 40 12.45 -12.58 -6.92
CA TRP A 40 13.01 -11.45 -6.17
C TRP A 40 12.68 -11.56 -4.69
N SER A 41 13.56 -11.04 -3.84
CA SER A 41 13.24 -10.83 -2.42
C SER A 41 12.38 -9.57 -2.29
N LEU A 42 11.31 -9.65 -1.53
CA LEU A 42 10.41 -8.51 -1.31
C LEU A 42 10.78 -7.82 0.01
N VAL A 43 11.05 -6.51 -0.07
CA VAL A 43 11.21 -5.66 1.09
C VAL A 43 10.12 -4.59 1.05
N VAL A 44 9.34 -4.49 2.12
CA VAL A 44 8.19 -3.58 2.19
C VAL A 44 8.47 -2.43 3.15
N ILE A 45 8.26 -1.21 2.68
CA ILE A 45 8.24 0.00 3.50
C ILE A 45 6.83 0.56 3.47
N ASP A 46 6.23 0.74 4.65
CA ASP A 46 4.93 1.38 4.79
C ASP A 46 5.12 2.82 5.21
N GLY A 47 4.82 3.75 4.29
CA GLY A 47 4.96 5.18 4.55
C GLY A 47 4.11 5.68 5.73
N ASN A 48 2.98 5.03 5.98
CA ASN A 48 2.09 5.38 7.08
C ASN A 48 2.70 5.11 8.46
N LEU A 49 3.67 4.21 8.56
CA LEU A 49 4.33 3.83 9.81
C LEU A 49 5.65 4.54 10.04
N LEU A 50 6.15 5.27 9.06
CA LEU A 50 7.45 5.94 9.16
C LEU A 50 7.36 7.27 9.92
N LYS A 51 8.39 7.52 10.72
CA LYS A 51 8.60 8.79 11.42
C LYS A 51 9.78 9.52 10.82
N GLU A 52 9.85 10.83 11.09
CA GLU A 52 10.97 11.66 10.65
C GLU A 52 12.32 11.05 11.09
N GLY A 53 13.24 11.03 10.16
CA GLY A 53 14.59 10.51 10.39
C GLY A 53 14.75 9.00 10.27
N GLU A 54 13.65 8.24 10.14
CA GLU A 54 13.77 6.77 10.07
C GLU A 54 14.41 6.28 8.78
N ILE A 55 14.09 6.88 7.63
CA ILE A 55 14.68 6.49 6.35
C ILE A 55 16.05 7.13 6.15
N GLY A 56 16.14 8.44 6.38
CA GLY A 56 17.40 9.18 6.24
C GLY A 56 18.39 8.93 7.35
N GLY A 57 17.96 8.28 8.43
CA GLY A 57 18.73 8.08 9.65
C GLY A 57 18.77 9.33 10.50
N LEU A 58 19.00 9.14 11.79
CA LEU A 58 19.24 10.25 12.71
C LEU A 58 20.71 10.63 12.65
N PRO A 59 21.07 11.92 12.60
CA PRO A 59 22.47 12.33 12.57
C PRO A 59 23.10 12.05 13.94
N THR A 60 24.27 11.43 13.92
CA THR A 60 25.13 11.28 15.09
C THR A 60 26.47 11.90 14.78
N ILE A 61 27.13 12.42 15.81
CA ILE A 61 28.49 12.98 15.68
C ILE A 61 29.47 11.94 16.16
N GLU A 62 30.37 11.52 15.27
CA GLU A 62 31.45 10.61 15.59
C GLU A 62 32.77 11.35 15.52
N SER A 63 33.68 11.00 16.44
CA SER A 63 35.02 11.55 16.49
C SER A 63 36.02 10.54 15.94
N TYR A 64 36.99 11.01 15.18
CA TYR A 64 38.11 10.19 14.73
C TYR A 64 39.39 11.00 14.82
N THR A 65 40.53 10.29 14.93
CA THR A 65 41.84 10.90 15.07
C THR A 65 42.68 10.62 13.86
N ILE A 66 43.30 11.65 13.31
CA ILE A 66 44.29 11.51 12.25
C ILE A 66 45.66 11.93 12.82
N THR A 67 46.72 11.37 12.25
CA THR A 67 48.07 11.76 12.56
C THR A 67 48.63 12.52 11.38
N ASN A 68 49.10 13.75 11.59
CA ASN A 68 49.70 14.53 10.52
C ASN A 68 51.18 14.11 10.28
N SER A 69 51.82 14.75 9.28
CA SER A 69 53.19 14.43 8.90
C SER A 69 54.22 14.72 9.98
N ASN A 70 53.88 15.56 10.97
CA ASN A 70 54.75 15.90 12.11
C ASN A 70 54.52 14.97 13.30
N GLY A 71 53.71 13.94 13.20
CA GLY A 71 53.37 13.04 14.28
C GLY A 71 52.33 13.57 15.26
N GLU A 72 51.74 14.73 15.01
CA GLU A 72 50.70 15.31 15.85
C GLU A 72 49.36 14.62 15.58
N LYS A 73 48.63 14.30 16.64
CA LYS A 73 47.28 13.73 16.56
C LYS A 73 46.27 14.84 16.56
N ILE A 74 45.41 14.83 15.55
CA ILE A 74 44.33 15.80 15.38
C ILE A 74 42.98 15.09 15.48
N GLU A 75 42.15 15.50 16.43
CA GLU A 75 40.80 14.98 16.59
C GLU A 75 39.86 15.70 15.61
N LYS A 76 39.10 14.95 14.85
CA LYS A 76 38.08 15.47 13.92
C LYS A 76 36.72 14.87 14.24
N LYS A 77 35.68 15.62 13.93
CA LYS A 77 34.29 15.19 14.11
C LYS A 77 33.59 15.17 12.75
N ILE A 78 32.77 14.14 12.54
CA ILE A 78 31.93 14.00 11.36
C ILE A 78 30.52 13.69 11.78
N THR A 79 29.56 14.07 10.94
CA THR A 79 28.15 13.68 11.08
C THR A 79 27.94 12.38 10.31
N VAL A 80 27.41 11.38 10.99
CA VAL A 80 27.12 10.07 10.43
C VAL A 80 25.64 9.79 10.57
N TYR A 81 25.04 9.17 9.56
CA TYR A 81 23.64 8.78 9.57
C TYR A 81 23.52 7.27 9.65
N ALA A 82 22.70 6.79 10.60
CA ALA A 82 22.41 5.37 10.71
C ALA A 82 21.52 4.91 9.54
N VAL A 83 21.84 3.75 8.97
CA VAL A 83 21.05 3.15 7.91
C VAL A 83 19.77 2.57 8.49
N HIS A 84 18.63 2.86 7.88
CA HIS A 84 17.34 2.29 8.27
C HIS A 84 17.38 0.75 8.17
N ASN A 85 16.67 0.07 9.08
CA ASN A 85 16.64 -1.39 9.10
C ASN A 85 16.21 -2.01 7.77
N LYS A 86 15.28 -1.39 7.05
CA LYS A 86 14.82 -1.87 5.74
C LYS A 86 15.90 -1.75 4.68
N LEU A 87 16.71 -0.70 4.72
CA LEU A 87 17.84 -0.55 3.80
C LEU A 87 18.91 -1.59 4.09
N ARG A 88 19.13 -1.89 5.37
CA ARG A 88 20.03 -2.98 5.77
C ARG A 88 19.52 -4.34 5.28
N GLU A 89 18.22 -4.59 5.41
CA GLU A 89 17.59 -5.81 4.92
C GLU A 89 17.79 -5.98 3.40
N ILE A 90 17.70 -4.88 2.64
CA ILE A 90 17.99 -4.88 1.20
C ILE A 90 19.44 -5.34 0.95
N ASP A 91 20.39 -4.72 1.64
CA ASP A 91 21.81 -5.06 1.47
C ASP A 91 22.09 -6.52 1.83
N GLU A 92 21.45 -7.04 2.87
CA GLU A 92 21.58 -8.45 3.27
C GLU A 92 21.08 -9.39 2.17
N GLU A 93 19.95 -9.07 1.55
CA GLU A 93 19.40 -9.88 0.45
C GLU A 93 20.27 -9.82 -0.81
N ILE A 94 20.80 -8.65 -1.13
CA ILE A 94 21.75 -8.48 -2.24
C ILE A 94 23.03 -9.29 -1.98
N ALA A 95 23.53 -9.29 -0.75
CA ALA A 95 24.72 -10.07 -0.36
C ALA A 95 24.50 -11.58 -0.54
N LYS A 96 23.26 -12.05 -0.45
CA LYS A 96 22.90 -13.45 -0.73
C LYS A 96 22.81 -13.78 -2.22
N GLY A 97 23.07 -12.83 -3.11
CA GLY A 97 22.97 -12.98 -4.55
C GLY A 97 21.56 -12.85 -5.12
N LYS A 98 20.64 -12.28 -4.34
CA LYS A 98 19.25 -12.09 -4.78
C LYS A 98 19.03 -10.66 -5.28
N SER A 99 18.14 -10.53 -6.27
CA SER A 99 17.59 -9.23 -6.63
C SER A 99 16.44 -8.88 -5.69
N VAL A 100 16.20 -7.60 -5.47
CA VAL A 100 15.22 -7.11 -4.50
C VAL A 100 14.14 -6.28 -5.19
N LEU A 101 12.88 -6.54 -4.82
CA LEU A 101 11.78 -5.63 -5.10
C LEU A 101 11.50 -4.83 -3.83
N LEU A 102 11.78 -3.54 -3.88
CA LEU A 102 11.45 -2.60 -2.80
C LEU A 102 10.06 -2.05 -3.07
N PHE A 103 9.09 -2.49 -2.27
CA PHE A 103 7.72 -2.02 -2.36
C PHE A 103 7.47 -0.97 -1.29
N ILE A 104 7.19 0.26 -1.73
CA ILE A 104 6.93 1.39 -0.84
C ILE A 104 5.46 1.75 -0.95
N ASP A 105 4.70 1.38 0.08
CA ASP A 105 3.26 1.63 0.12
C ASP A 105 2.95 2.93 0.86
N GLU A 106 1.83 3.53 0.51
CA GLU A 106 1.28 4.71 1.17
C GLU A 106 2.28 5.89 1.23
N ILE A 107 2.97 6.14 0.10
CA ILE A 107 3.99 7.20 0.02
C ILE A 107 3.45 8.59 0.32
N ASN A 108 2.15 8.78 0.22
CA ASN A 108 1.48 10.05 0.46
C ASN A 108 0.83 10.16 1.83
N ARG A 109 0.96 9.13 2.68
CA ARG A 109 0.40 9.09 4.04
C ARG A 109 1.42 9.46 5.11
N CYS A 110 2.66 9.67 4.75
CA CYS A 110 3.70 10.06 5.68
C CYS A 110 3.76 11.60 5.84
N GLU A 111 4.40 12.04 6.90
CA GLU A 111 4.69 13.45 7.11
C GLU A 111 5.52 14.02 5.96
N HIS A 112 5.44 15.32 5.73
CA HIS A 112 6.10 15.97 4.61
C HIS A 112 7.61 15.68 4.55
N THR A 113 8.31 15.79 5.68
CA THR A 113 9.75 15.50 5.77
C THR A 113 10.07 14.05 5.40
N VAL A 114 9.28 13.12 5.87
CA VAL A 114 9.42 11.69 5.55
C VAL A 114 9.15 11.45 4.06
N GLN A 115 8.14 12.12 3.51
CA GLN A 115 7.82 12.03 2.08
C GLN A 115 8.99 12.50 1.23
N GLN A 116 9.65 13.59 1.61
CA GLN A 116 10.84 14.09 0.90
C GLN A 116 11.99 13.08 0.97
N GLU A 117 12.21 12.46 2.12
CA GLU A 117 13.23 11.41 2.27
C GLU A 117 12.93 10.21 1.37
N LEU A 118 11.67 9.74 1.34
CA LEU A 118 11.25 8.65 0.47
C LEU A 118 11.39 9.01 -1.00
N MET A 119 10.98 10.21 -1.39
CA MET A 119 11.11 10.68 -2.77
C MET A 119 12.56 10.72 -3.23
N ASN A 120 13.46 11.18 -2.36
CA ASN A 120 14.88 11.18 -2.65
C ASN A 120 15.40 9.76 -2.88
N LEU A 121 15.03 8.85 -2.00
CA LEU A 121 15.41 7.43 -2.14
C LEU A 121 14.87 6.82 -3.44
N ILE A 122 13.61 7.08 -3.74
CA ILE A 122 12.95 6.51 -4.92
C ILE A 122 13.52 7.07 -6.23
N LEU A 123 13.62 8.39 -6.31
CA LEU A 123 13.94 9.07 -7.56
C LEU A 123 15.45 9.17 -7.81
N ASN A 124 16.23 9.37 -6.77
CA ASN A 124 17.69 9.49 -6.87
C ASN A 124 18.41 8.20 -6.49
N ARG A 125 17.71 7.21 -5.94
CA ARG A 125 18.26 5.93 -5.50
C ARG A 125 19.36 6.10 -4.46
N GLU A 126 19.30 7.18 -3.70
CA GLU A 126 20.34 7.55 -2.73
C GLU A 126 19.73 8.38 -1.61
N ILE A 127 20.20 8.18 -0.38
CA ILE A 127 19.84 9.01 0.75
C ILE A 127 20.99 9.04 1.74
N ASN A 128 21.44 10.26 2.10
CA ASN A 128 22.52 10.48 3.10
C ASN A 128 23.75 9.60 2.89
N GLY A 129 24.18 9.47 1.63
CA GLY A 129 25.35 8.65 1.27
C GLY A 129 25.05 7.17 1.06
N TYR A 130 23.86 6.70 1.43
CA TYR A 130 23.43 5.34 1.12
C TYR A 130 22.91 5.30 -0.32
N LYS A 131 23.48 4.40 -1.13
CA LYS A 131 23.05 4.18 -2.51
C LYS A 131 22.40 2.83 -2.66
N LEU A 132 21.24 2.80 -3.30
CA LEU A 132 20.57 1.53 -3.64
C LEU A 132 21.40 0.79 -4.68
N HIS A 133 21.55 -0.51 -4.48
CA HIS A 133 22.21 -1.39 -5.44
C HIS A 133 21.41 -1.45 -6.75
N ASP A 134 22.10 -1.65 -7.87
CA ASP A 134 21.48 -1.70 -9.20
C ASP A 134 20.44 -2.82 -9.33
N ASP A 135 20.58 -3.90 -8.54
CA ASP A 135 19.64 -5.03 -8.53
C ASP A 135 18.39 -4.78 -7.67
N VAL A 136 18.17 -3.55 -7.21
CA VAL A 136 16.96 -3.16 -6.51
C VAL A 136 16.00 -2.50 -7.49
N LYS A 137 14.82 -3.08 -7.62
CA LYS A 137 13.71 -2.47 -8.36
C LYS A 137 12.73 -1.87 -7.36
N ILE A 138 12.14 -0.74 -7.72
CA ILE A 138 11.24 0.01 -6.84
C ILE A 138 9.84 0.01 -7.41
N LEU A 139 8.88 -0.38 -6.59
CA LEU A 139 7.45 -0.26 -6.86
C LEU A 139 6.85 0.62 -5.77
N ALA A 140 6.27 1.74 -6.18
CA ALA A 140 5.60 2.66 -5.25
C ALA A 140 4.09 2.50 -5.36
N ALA A 141 3.40 2.75 -4.28
CA ALA A 141 1.94 2.69 -4.25
C ALA A 141 1.36 3.80 -3.39
N MET A 142 0.17 4.23 -3.75
CA MET A 142 -0.58 5.20 -2.98
C MET A 142 -2.07 4.98 -3.10
N ASN A 143 -2.81 5.52 -2.14
CA ASN A 143 -4.26 5.54 -2.14
C ASN A 143 -4.70 6.90 -2.69
N PRO A 144 -5.51 6.96 -3.78
CA PRO A 144 -5.81 8.20 -4.48
C PRO A 144 -6.70 9.13 -3.70
N SER A 145 -7.50 8.60 -2.78
CA SER A 145 -8.45 9.42 -2.06
C SER A 145 -8.77 8.80 -0.70
N SER A 146 -9.10 9.65 0.26
CA SER A 146 -9.56 9.23 1.55
C SER A 146 -10.92 9.87 1.81
N LYS A 147 -11.61 9.42 2.86
CA LYS A 147 -12.81 10.06 3.36
C LYS A 147 -12.59 11.55 3.65
N TYR A 148 -11.34 11.94 3.88
CA TYR A 148 -10.90 13.31 4.19
C TYR A 148 -10.03 13.85 3.05
N GLY A 149 -10.51 13.71 1.82
CA GLY A 149 -9.78 13.88 0.58
C GLY A 149 -8.94 15.13 0.38
N SER A 150 -9.22 16.22 1.13
CA SER A 150 -8.47 17.47 0.95
C SER A 150 -7.01 17.38 1.39
N ASP A 151 -6.71 16.68 2.48
CA ASP A 151 -5.34 16.52 2.98
C ASP A 151 -4.52 15.61 2.07
N PHE A 152 -5.19 14.71 1.42
CA PHE A 152 -4.60 13.72 0.55
C PHE A 152 -4.18 14.29 -0.79
N ASP A 153 -5.09 14.99 -1.47
CA ASP A 153 -4.83 15.68 -2.73
C ASP A 153 -3.72 16.72 -2.55
N TYR A 154 -3.64 17.30 -1.36
CA TYR A 154 -2.64 18.29 -1.02
C TYR A 154 -1.22 17.71 -1.01
N GLN A 155 -1.04 16.51 -0.45
CA GLN A 155 0.28 15.86 -0.41
C GLN A 155 0.76 15.42 -1.79
N VAL A 156 -0.14 14.99 -2.65
CA VAL A 156 0.19 14.63 -4.03
C VAL A 156 0.54 15.88 -4.84
N VAL A 157 -0.12 17.00 -4.60
CA VAL A 157 0.13 18.29 -5.26
C VAL A 157 1.51 18.87 -4.88
N ASP A 158 2.04 18.50 -3.71
CA ASP A 158 3.37 18.92 -3.27
C ASP A 158 4.52 18.28 -4.05
N MET A 159 4.25 17.24 -4.84
CA MET A 159 5.24 16.76 -5.80
C MET A 159 5.38 17.78 -6.93
N ASP A 160 6.62 18.23 -7.20
CA ASP A 160 6.83 19.08 -8.36
C ASP A 160 6.64 18.29 -9.66
N ALA A 161 6.45 19.01 -10.77
CA ALA A 161 6.19 18.39 -12.07
C ALA A 161 7.32 17.44 -12.51
N ALA A 162 8.56 17.74 -12.16
CA ALA A 162 9.70 16.89 -12.49
C ALA A 162 9.65 15.57 -11.71
N GLN A 163 9.21 15.60 -10.46
CA GLN A 163 9.04 14.39 -9.67
C GLN A 163 7.87 13.55 -10.17
N GLU A 164 6.74 14.17 -10.48
CA GLU A 164 5.58 13.48 -11.05
C GLU A 164 5.92 12.74 -12.33
N ASN A 165 6.69 13.35 -13.20
CA ASN A 165 7.10 12.78 -14.48
C ASN A 165 8.11 11.63 -14.35
N ARG A 166 8.70 11.43 -13.17
CA ARG A 166 9.66 10.33 -12.95
C ARG A 166 8.99 9.02 -12.56
N PHE A 167 7.67 9.07 -12.32
CA PHE A 167 6.86 7.87 -12.09
C PHE A 167 6.06 7.53 -13.34
N VAL A 168 5.84 6.25 -13.54
CA VAL A 168 4.81 5.77 -14.47
C VAL A 168 3.56 5.47 -13.65
N TRP A 169 2.53 6.25 -13.85
CA TRP A 169 1.28 6.17 -13.07
C TRP A 169 0.38 5.06 -13.62
N LEU A 170 0.03 4.12 -12.76
CA LEU A 170 -0.83 2.99 -13.11
C LEU A 170 -2.02 2.93 -12.16
N ASN A 171 -3.22 3.06 -12.70
CA ASN A 171 -4.43 2.90 -11.90
C ASN A 171 -4.76 1.43 -11.72
N MET A 172 -5.03 1.03 -10.48
CA MET A 172 -5.43 -0.31 -10.15
C MET A 172 -6.87 -0.32 -9.70
N GLU A 173 -7.70 -1.07 -10.41
CA GLU A 173 -9.10 -1.29 -10.06
C GLU A 173 -9.31 -2.76 -9.73
N PRO A 174 -10.32 -3.09 -8.89
CA PRO A 174 -10.59 -4.47 -8.56
C PRO A 174 -11.07 -5.23 -9.81
N ASP A 175 -10.50 -6.41 -10.02
CA ASP A 175 -10.99 -7.33 -11.04
C ASP A 175 -12.08 -8.19 -10.42
N TYR A 176 -13.30 -8.04 -10.94
CA TYR A 176 -14.48 -8.76 -10.46
C TYR A 176 -14.28 -10.29 -10.53
N ASN A 177 -13.75 -10.79 -11.62
CA ASN A 177 -13.59 -12.25 -11.80
C ASN A 177 -12.53 -12.81 -10.83
N GLN A 178 -11.46 -12.10 -10.63
CA GLN A 178 -10.44 -12.50 -9.65
C GLN A 178 -10.99 -12.50 -8.23
N TRP A 179 -11.75 -11.46 -7.88
CA TRP A 179 -12.39 -11.41 -6.57
C TRP A 179 -13.36 -12.57 -6.38
N LEU A 180 -14.17 -12.87 -7.38
CA LEU A 180 -15.16 -13.95 -7.32
C LEU A 180 -14.50 -15.29 -7.06
N ASN A 181 -13.42 -15.60 -7.78
CA ASN A 181 -12.66 -16.83 -7.60
C ASN A 181 -12.03 -16.89 -6.19
N TRP A 182 -11.45 -15.78 -5.75
CA TRP A 182 -10.89 -15.69 -4.41
C TRP A 182 -11.95 -15.87 -3.33
N ALA A 183 -13.11 -15.24 -3.48
CA ALA A 183 -14.20 -15.29 -2.51
C ALA A 183 -14.75 -16.71 -2.31
N MET A 184 -14.85 -17.46 -3.41
CA MET A 184 -15.30 -18.86 -3.35
C MET A 184 -14.38 -19.74 -2.51
N ASP A 185 -13.08 -19.47 -2.57
CA ASP A 185 -12.06 -20.26 -1.88
C ASP A 185 -11.75 -19.76 -0.46
N SER A 186 -12.19 -18.54 -0.13
CA SER A 186 -11.78 -17.87 1.12
C SER A 186 -12.84 -17.87 2.22
N GLY A 187 -13.93 -18.59 2.03
CA GLY A 187 -14.98 -18.71 3.03
C GLY A 187 -15.89 -17.48 3.13
N ILE A 188 -15.96 -16.68 2.08
CA ILE A 188 -16.94 -15.58 2.01
C ILE A 188 -18.35 -16.18 1.94
N GLU A 189 -19.28 -15.60 2.70
CA GLU A 189 -20.67 -16.04 2.72
C GLU A 189 -21.28 -16.05 1.32
N GLN A 190 -22.01 -17.12 1.01
CA GLN A 190 -22.60 -17.32 -0.31
C GLN A 190 -23.50 -16.15 -0.74
N LYS A 191 -24.26 -15.58 0.19
CA LYS A 191 -25.14 -14.44 -0.07
C LYS A 191 -24.36 -13.18 -0.47
N VAL A 192 -23.18 -12.98 0.09
CA VAL A 192 -22.30 -11.86 -0.31
C VAL A 192 -21.78 -12.09 -1.72
N ILE A 193 -21.36 -13.29 -2.05
CA ILE A 193 -20.90 -13.66 -3.39
C ILE A 193 -22.04 -13.46 -4.41
N GLU A 194 -23.23 -13.95 -4.10
CA GLU A 194 -24.40 -13.80 -4.97
C GLU A 194 -24.78 -12.32 -5.17
N PHE A 195 -24.70 -11.52 -4.10
CA PHE A 195 -24.99 -10.09 -4.17
C PHE A 195 -24.04 -9.38 -5.13
N ILE A 196 -22.73 -9.61 -4.99
CA ILE A 196 -21.74 -9.00 -5.88
C ILE A 196 -21.85 -9.56 -7.31
N SER A 197 -22.19 -10.85 -7.46
CA SER A 197 -22.44 -11.43 -8.77
C SER A 197 -23.63 -10.76 -9.48
N THR A 198 -24.62 -10.35 -8.71
CA THR A 198 -25.81 -9.64 -9.24
C THR A 198 -25.48 -8.16 -9.52
N PHE A 199 -24.68 -7.53 -8.66
CA PHE A 199 -24.33 -6.12 -8.75
C PHE A 199 -22.81 -5.93 -8.75
N PRO A 200 -22.11 -6.33 -9.82
CA PRO A 200 -20.64 -6.25 -9.87
C PRO A 200 -20.08 -4.85 -9.64
N GLU A 201 -20.84 -3.82 -10.01
CA GLU A 201 -20.48 -2.41 -9.83
C GLU A 201 -20.35 -2.01 -8.36
N TYR A 202 -20.92 -2.78 -7.45
CA TYR A 202 -20.83 -2.49 -6.02
C TYR A 202 -19.56 -3.01 -5.38
N LEU A 203 -18.76 -3.81 -6.09
CA LEU A 203 -17.50 -4.31 -5.57
C LEU A 203 -16.52 -3.18 -5.22
N HIS A 204 -16.56 -2.11 -6.00
CA HIS A 204 -15.76 -0.91 -5.75
C HIS A 204 -16.59 0.32 -6.09
N ARG A 205 -17.04 1.04 -5.08
CA ARG A 205 -17.88 2.22 -5.28
C ARG A 205 -17.63 3.28 -4.21
N ILE A 206 -17.54 4.52 -4.66
CA ILE A 206 -17.53 5.70 -3.78
C ILE A 206 -18.98 6.17 -3.67
N ASN A 207 -19.54 6.10 -2.46
CA ASN A 207 -20.92 6.48 -2.22
C ASN A 207 -21.05 7.96 -1.88
N GLU A 208 -22.28 8.49 -2.01
CA GLU A 208 -22.59 9.88 -1.68
C GLU A 208 -22.37 10.21 -0.20
N ASP A 209 -22.51 9.21 0.68
CA ASP A 209 -22.25 9.35 2.12
C ASP A 209 -20.78 9.19 2.50
N ASP A 210 -19.87 9.27 1.53
CA ASP A 210 -18.43 9.12 1.66
C ASP A 210 -17.94 7.76 2.15
N VAL A 211 -18.83 6.80 2.40
CA VAL A 211 -18.43 5.43 2.72
C VAL A 211 -18.08 4.71 1.43
N ARG A 212 -16.92 4.09 1.43
CA ARG A 212 -16.41 3.38 0.25
C ARG A 212 -16.65 1.89 0.38
N ALA A 213 -17.33 1.34 -0.64
CA ALA A 213 -17.42 -0.09 -0.79
C ALA A 213 -16.18 -0.57 -1.56
N THR A 214 -15.45 -1.50 -0.99
CA THR A 214 -14.23 -2.10 -1.56
C THR A 214 -14.28 -3.61 -1.35
N PRO A 215 -13.43 -4.37 -2.03
CA PRO A 215 -13.35 -5.82 -1.74
C PRO A 215 -13.17 -6.14 -0.26
N ARG A 216 -12.36 -5.38 0.47
CA ARG A 216 -12.19 -5.56 1.91
C ARG A 216 -13.47 -5.29 2.70
N SER A 217 -14.28 -4.34 2.25
CA SER A 217 -15.57 -4.05 2.87
C SER A 217 -16.47 -5.28 2.86
N TYR A 218 -16.49 -6.03 1.78
CA TYR A 218 -17.31 -7.23 1.63
C TYR A 218 -16.78 -8.41 2.43
N GLU A 219 -15.49 -8.46 2.74
CA GLU A 219 -14.97 -9.42 3.71
C GLU A 219 -15.58 -9.17 5.08
N ARG A 220 -15.65 -7.90 5.50
CA ARG A 220 -16.28 -7.51 6.78
C ARG A 220 -17.78 -7.73 6.77
N VAL A 221 -18.46 -7.42 5.67
CA VAL A 221 -19.89 -7.70 5.50
C VAL A 221 -20.14 -9.20 5.66
N SER A 222 -19.33 -10.04 5.04
CA SER A 222 -19.43 -11.50 5.15
C SER A 222 -19.34 -11.98 6.62
N LYS A 223 -18.36 -11.47 7.36
CA LYS A 223 -18.17 -11.80 8.78
C LYS A 223 -19.37 -11.37 9.62
N SER A 224 -19.86 -10.16 9.41
CA SER A 224 -21.02 -9.62 10.12
C SER A 224 -22.29 -10.39 9.80
N TYR A 225 -22.48 -10.76 8.55
CA TYR A 225 -23.63 -11.53 8.10
C TYR A 225 -23.63 -12.94 8.72
N LYS A 226 -22.46 -13.57 8.79
CA LYS A 226 -22.32 -14.87 9.41
C LYS A 226 -22.76 -14.84 10.89
N VAL A 227 -22.28 -13.85 11.63
CA VAL A 227 -22.66 -13.67 13.05
C VAL A 227 -24.16 -13.37 13.16
N TYR A 228 -24.69 -12.51 12.31
CA TYR A 228 -26.11 -12.17 12.31
C TYR A 228 -27.02 -13.39 12.08
N LYS A 229 -26.67 -14.26 11.15
CA LYS A 229 -27.41 -15.49 10.89
C LYS A 229 -27.42 -16.42 12.12
N GLU A 230 -26.28 -16.53 12.80
CA GLU A 230 -26.11 -17.38 13.94
C GLU A 230 -26.84 -16.84 15.19
N GLN A 231 -26.99 -15.53 15.30
CA GLN A 231 -27.55 -14.83 16.46
C GLN A 231 -28.76 -13.96 16.10
N LYS A 232 -29.54 -14.38 15.14
CA LYS A 232 -30.65 -13.58 14.58
C LYS A 232 -31.64 -13.12 15.63
N ASP A 233 -31.91 -13.96 16.64
CA ASP A 233 -32.84 -13.65 17.74
C ASP A 233 -32.27 -12.60 18.70
N SER A 234 -30.97 -12.46 18.77
CA SER A 234 -30.26 -11.54 19.67
C SER A 234 -29.87 -10.20 19.03
N ILE A 235 -29.73 -10.16 17.72
CA ILE A 235 -29.28 -8.96 17.01
C ILE A 235 -30.47 -8.36 16.26
N PRO A 236 -30.94 -7.16 16.65
CA PRO A 236 -31.99 -6.47 15.91
C PRO A 236 -31.58 -6.15 14.47
N ARG A 237 -32.53 -6.16 13.57
CA ARG A 237 -32.31 -5.87 12.16
C ARG A 237 -31.67 -4.50 11.94
N ASN A 238 -32.08 -3.49 12.71
CA ASN A 238 -31.53 -2.14 12.57
C ASN A 238 -30.06 -2.05 13.02
N VAL A 239 -29.64 -2.87 13.97
CA VAL A 239 -28.24 -2.95 14.39
C VAL A 239 -27.41 -3.55 13.25
N PHE A 240 -27.86 -4.65 12.68
CA PHE A 240 -27.19 -5.27 11.54
C PHE A 240 -27.11 -4.30 10.35
N LEU A 241 -28.22 -3.63 10.01
CA LEU A 241 -28.23 -2.63 8.95
C LEU A 241 -27.21 -1.52 9.18
N ASN A 242 -27.09 -1.01 10.41
CA ASN A 242 -26.12 0.05 10.73
C ASN A 242 -24.67 -0.40 10.54
N VAL A 243 -24.38 -1.65 10.90
CA VAL A 243 -23.04 -2.22 10.66
C VAL A 243 -22.73 -2.32 9.16
N ILE A 244 -23.70 -2.79 8.39
CA ILE A 244 -23.51 -2.90 6.94
C ILE A 244 -23.38 -1.51 6.30
N LYS A 245 -24.16 -0.52 6.74
CA LYS A 245 -24.02 0.87 6.29
C LYS A 245 -22.61 1.42 6.52
N GLY A 246 -22.02 1.10 7.66
CA GLY A 246 -20.65 1.51 7.98
C GLY A 246 -19.59 0.88 7.11
N ASN A 247 -19.89 -0.24 6.48
CA ASN A 247 -18.96 -0.95 5.60
C ASN A 247 -19.11 -0.57 4.12
N VAL A 248 -20.33 -0.39 3.63
CA VAL A 248 -20.59 -0.25 2.19
C VAL A 248 -21.45 0.96 1.80
N GLY A 249 -21.87 1.75 2.78
CA GLY A 249 -22.76 2.89 2.55
C GLY A 249 -24.23 2.53 2.61
N LYS A 250 -25.05 3.56 2.75
CA LYS A 250 -26.49 3.42 2.97
C LYS A 250 -27.23 2.69 1.85
N VAL A 251 -27.01 3.12 0.62
CA VAL A 251 -27.73 2.58 -0.56
C VAL A 251 -27.42 1.10 -0.74
N ILE A 252 -26.13 0.76 -0.74
CA ILE A 252 -25.70 -0.63 -0.91
C ILE A 252 -26.16 -1.50 0.26
N ALA A 253 -26.10 -0.97 1.50
CA ALA A 253 -26.53 -1.70 2.69
C ALA A 253 -28.02 -2.05 2.63
N GLU A 254 -28.87 -1.11 2.24
CA GLU A 254 -30.31 -1.34 2.09
C GLU A 254 -30.61 -2.37 1.00
N GLU A 255 -29.89 -2.30 -0.13
CA GLU A 255 -30.03 -3.28 -1.20
C GLU A 255 -29.56 -4.67 -0.78
N PHE A 256 -28.45 -4.74 -0.04
CA PHE A 256 -27.95 -6.02 0.47
C PHE A 256 -28.95 -6.69 1.41
N ILE A 257 -29.52 -5.93 2.33
CA ILE A 257 -30.50 -6.48 3.28
C ILE A 257 -31.77 -6.93 2.54
N SER A 258 -32.25 -6.14 1.59
CA SER A 258 -33.37 -6.53 0.74
C SER A 258 -33.08 -7.80 -0.05
N PHE A 259 -31.87 -7.89 -0.59
CA PHE A 259 -31.42 -9.07 -1.33
C PHE A 259 -31.43 -10.33 -0.46
N VAL A 260 -30.91 -10.23 0.75
CA VAL A 260 -30.86 -11.35 1.71
C VAL A 260 -32.28 -11.75 2.15
N GLU A 261 -33.15 -10.78 2.41
CA GLU A 261 -34.51 -11.02 2.86
C GLU A 261 -35.42 -11.59 1.77
N SER A 262 -35.22 -11.19 0.53
CA SER A 262 -36.05 -11.64 -0.61
C SER A 262 -35.88 -13.11 -0.93
N ASP A 263 -34.80 -13.72 -0.48
CA ASP A 263 -34.49 -15.12 -0.73
C ASP A 263 -35.13 -16.07 0.28
N CYS A 264 -35.92 -15.53 1.21
CA CYS A 264 -36.64 -16.32 2.23
C CYS A 264 -38.02 -16.76 1.77
N SER A 265 -38.38 -16.55 0.51
CA SER A 265 -39.68 -16.99 -0.06
C SER A 265 -39.58 -18.33 -0.74
#